data_c85abdf47b46e74d12c5f454a00a9dfe
#
_entry.id   c85abdf47b46e74d12c5f454a00a9dfe
#
_cell.length_a   1.000
_cell.length_b   1.000
_cell.length_c   1.000
_cell.angle_alpha   90.00
_cell.angle_beta   90.00
_cell.angle_gamma   90.00
#
_symmetry.space_group_name_H-M   'P 1'
#
loop_
_entity.id
_entity.type
_entity.pdbx_description
1 polymer ?
#
loop_
_entity_poly.entity_id
_entity_poly.type
_entity_poly.pdbx_seq_one_letter_code
_entity_poly.pdbx_strand_id
1 'polypeptide(L)'
;MNPIDKLFVMPKSPQALLSMPPAAAAALRALGENLAIARVRRRESQRAWARRLGVSVPTLIRMERGDPGVGIGIYATALWLMGRVNALSDAAAPAQDQGALESDVRDALKRRAVRSAASIEARLSRAKAKDKRGG
;
A
#
# COMPACT_ATOMS: atom_id res chain seq x y z
N MET A 1 21.70 -31.64 16.24
CA MET A 1 20.89 -30.44 16.00
C MET A 1 19.53 -30.63 16.65
N ASN A 2 19.19 -29.77 17.60
CA ASN A 2 17.94 -29.83 18.36
C ASN A 2 16.76 -29.58 17.42
N PRO A 3 15.63 -30.31 17.51
CA PRO A 3 14.44 -30.04 16.69
C PRO A 3 13.94 -28.58 16.77
N ILE A 4 14.23 -27.90 17.88
CA ILE A 4 13.90 -26.49 18.09
C ILE A 4 14.74 -25.58 17.17
N ASP A 5 15.98 -25.96 16.87
CA ASP A 5 16.86 -25.18 15.97
C ASP A 5 16.38 -25.21 14.51
N LYS A 6 15.65 -26.25 14.13
CA LYS A 6 15.00 -26.32 12.81
C LYS A 6 13.81 -25.38 12.67
N LEU A 7 13.16 -25.02 13.77
CA LEU A 7 12.02 -24.10 13.79
C LEU A 7 12.48 -22.63 13.74
N PHE A 8 13.74 -22.37 14.12
CA PHE A 8 14.32 -21.02 14.13
C PHE A 8 15.30 -20.77 12.97
N VAL A 9 15.46 -21.74 12.05
CA VAL A 9 16.19 -21.46 10.80
C VAL A 9 15.38 -20.42 10.05
N MET A 10 15.95 -19.23 9.90
CA MET A 10 15.35 -18.16 9.11
C MET A 10 14.94 -18.72 7.76
N PRO A 11 13.66 -18.68 7.39
CA PRO A 11 13.25 -19.11 6.06
C PRO A 11 14.04 -18.30 5.03
N LYS A 12 14.45 -18.95 3.95
CA LYS A 12 14.98 -18.25 2.77
C LYS A 12 13.98 -17.14 2.43
N SER A 13 14.47 -15.99 1.96
CA SER A 13 13.64 -14.88 1.52
C SER A 13 12.42 -15.39 0.76
N PRO A 14 11.19 -14.97 1.14
CA PRO A 14 10.01 -15.41 0.44
C PRO A 14 10.12 -15.19 -1.07
N GLN A 15 9.58 -16.11 -1.84
CA GLN A 15 9.58 -16.00 -3.30
C GLN A 15 9.06 -14.62 -3.77
N ALA A 16 8.10 -14.05 -3.03
CA ALA A 16 7.58 -12.72 -3.31
C ALA A 16 8.65 -11.63 -3.30
N LEU A 17 9.66 -11.73 -2.43
CA LEU A 17 10.77 -10.76 -2.38
C LEU A 17 11.75 -10.96 -3.54
N LEU A 18 11.95 -12.20 -3.98
CA LEU A 18 12.82 -12.52 -5.10
C LEU A 18 12.22 -12.11 -6.45
N SER A 19 10.89 -12.04 -6.53
CA SER A 19 10.15 -11.72 -7.75
C SER A 19 9.46 -10.35 -7.70
N MET A 20 9.98 -9.43 -6.88
CA MET A 20 9.43 -8.08 -6.82
C MET A 20 9.45 -7.40 -8.20
N PRO A 21 8.38 -6.70 -8.58
CA PRO A 21 8.39 -5.86 -9.78
C PRO A 21 9.56 -4.86 -9.72
N PRO A 22 10.27 -4.61 -10.85
CA PRO A 22 11.38 -3.67 -10.87
C PRO A 22 11.03 -2.28 -10.34
N ALA A 23 9.82 -1.79 -10.61
CA ALA A 23 9.36 -0.50 -10.11
C ALA A 23 9.23 -0.48 -8.58
N ALA A 24 8.76 -1.57 -7.98
CA ALA A 24 8.67 -1.69 -6.52
C ALA A 24 10.06 -1.73 -5.87
N ALA A 25 10.97 -2.51 -6.45
CA ALA A 25 12.34 -2.59 -5.97
C ALA A 25 13.06 -1.23 -6.07
N ALA A 26 12.87 -0.51 -7.17
CA ALA A 26 13.44 0.82 -7.37
C ALA A 26 12.88 1.84 -6.37
N ALA A 27 11.57 1.81 -6.11
CA ALA A 27 10.94 2.68 -5.14
C ALA A 27 11.48 2.44 -3.72
N LEU A 28 11.71 1.18 -3.36
CA LEU A 28 12.25 0.82 -2.06
C LEU A 28 13.72 1.27 -1.92
N ARG A 29 14.53 1.13 -2.96
CA ARG A 29 15.89 1.67 -2.98
C ARG A 29 15.89 3.18 -2.82
N ALA A 30 15.01 3.88 -3.50
CA ALA A 30 14.88 5.33 -3.39
C ALA A 30 14.46 5.74 -1.96
N LEU A 31 13.55 5.00 -1.34
CA LEU A 31 13.17 5.23 0.05
C LEU A 31 14.35 5.07 0.98
N GLY A 32 15.12 3.98 0.85
CA GLY A 32 16.31 3.73 1.67
C GLY A 32 17.34 4.84 1.52
N GLU A 33 17.61 5.27 0.31
CA GLU A 33 18.52 6.40 0.02
C GLU A 33 18.03 7.70 0.67
N ASN A 34 16.75 7.99 0.55
CA ASN A 34 16.15 9.19 1.18
C ASN A 34 16.25 9.14 2.71
N LEU A 35 16.10 7.97 3.31
CA LEU A 35 16.28 7.79 4.74
C LEU A 35 17.74 8.03 5.16
N ALA A 36 18.69 7.55 4.38
CA ALA A 36 20.12 7.79 4.60
C ALA A 36 20.43 9.31 4.52
N ILE A 37 19.90 9.99 3.51
CA ILE A 37 20.05 11.44 3.36
C ILE A 37 19.46 12.17 4.57
N ALA A 38 18.30 11.77 5.04
CA ALA A 38 17.66 12.36 6.21
C ALA A 38 18.52 12.24 7.47
N ARG A 39 19.16 11.09 7.64
CA ARG A 39 20.10 10.84 8.73
C ARG A 39 21.31 11.75 8.61
N VAL A 40 21.94 11.78 7.44
CA VAL A 40 23.16 12.60 7.20
C VAL A 40 22.88 14.08 7.40
N ARG A 41 21.74 14.57 6.95
CA ARG A 41 21.30 15.97 7.16
C ARG A 41 21.20 16.33 8.65
N ARG A 42 20.87 15.35 9.50
CA ARG A 42 20.81 15.51 10.97
C ARG A 42 22.17 15.30 11.63
N ARG A 43 23.20 15.07 10.84
CA ARG A 43 24.57 14.80 11.32
C ARG A 43 24.63 13.61 12.28
N GLU A 44 23.75 12.65 12.07
CA GLU A 44 23.68 11.42 12.86
C GLU A 44 24.52 10.32 12.20
N SER A 45 25.34 9.64 12.99
CA SER A 45 26.08 8.46 12.52
C SER A 45 25.12 7.28 12.32
N GLN A 46 25.51 6.30 11.51
CA GLN A 46 24.76 5.05 11.38
C GLN A 46 24.60 4.36 12.74
N ARG A 47 25.63 4.37 13.56
CA ARG A 47 25.60 3.76 14.90
C ARG A 47 24.56 4.44 15.81
N ALA A 48 24.53 5.75 15.84
CA ALA A 48 23.58 6.52 16.65
C ALA A 48 22.14 6.30 16.15
N TRP A 49 21.95 6.32 14.84
CA TRP A 49 20.64 6.12 14.23
C TRP A 49 20.10 4.70 14.44
N ALA A 50 20.96 3.68 14.27
CA ALA A 50 20.63 2.28 14.55
C ALA A 50 20.18 2.09 16.00
N ARG A 51 20.86 2.74 16.94
CA ARG A 51 20.48 2.70 18.35
C ARG A 51 19.08 3.28 18.56
N ARG A 52 18.76 4.40 17.93
CA ARG A 52 17.44 5.03 18.02
C ARG A 52 16.34 4.17 17.39
N LEU A 53 16.67 3.48 16.32
CA LEU A 53 15.75 2.52 15.66
C LEU A 53 15.61 1.21 16.42
N GLY A 54 16.50 0.91 17.36
CA GLY A 54 16.50 -0.35 18.08
C GLY A 54 16.99 -1.53 17.24
N VAL A 55 17.87 -1.28 16.26
CA VAL A 55 18.42 -2.30 15.35
C VAL A 55 19.94 -2.30 15.36
N SER A 56 20.55 -3.35 14.82
CA SER A 56 21.99 -3.41 14.59
C SER A 56 22.40 -2.49 13.44
N VAL A 57 23.65 -2.08 13.41
CA VAL A 57 24.20 -1.28 12.29
C VAL A 57 24.06 -2.01 10.96
N PRO A 58 24.35 -3.32 10.84
CA PRO A 58 24.10 -4.06 9.59
C PRO A 58 22.65 -3.98 9.11
N THR A 59 21.67 -4.06 10.02
CA THR A 59 20.25 -3.91 9.66
C THR A 59 19.95 -2.49 9.16
N LEU A 60 20.50 -1.48 9.81
CA LEU A 60 20.38 -0.09 9.34
C LEU A 60 20.94 0.07 7.92
N ILE A 61 22.12 -0.47 7.66
CA ILE A 61 22.74 -0.39 6.34
C ILE A 61 21.87 -1.06 5.29
N ARG A 62 21.28 -2.21 5.61
CA ARG A 62 20.34 -2.89 4.71
C ARG A 62 19.10 -2.03 4.45
N MET A 63 18.53 -1.41 5.46
CA MET A 63 17.40 -0.48 5.31
C MET A 63 17.76 0.69 4.38
N GLU A 64 18.91 1.30 4.58
CA GLU A 64 19.36 2.43 3.76
C GLU A 64 19.66 2.03 2.31
N ARG A 65 19.87 0.75 2.04
CA ARG A 65 19.96 0.19 0.69
C ARG A 65 18.61 -0.18 0.09
N GLY A 66 17.54 -0.06 0.86
CA GLY A 66 16.20 -0.44 0.43
C GLY A 66 16.00 -1.94 0.37
N ASP A 67 16.63 -2.70 1.28
CA ASP A 67 16.48 -4.15 1.33
C ASP A 67 15.05 -4.53 1.69
N PRO A 68 14.34 -5.29 0.82
CA PRO A 68 12.97 -5.71 1.10
C PRO A 68 12.86 -6.74 2.22
N GLY A 69 13.96 -7.36 2.62
CA GLY A 69 14.00 -8.29 3.75
C GLY A 69 13.99 -7.60 5.11
N VAL A 70 14.24 -6.29 5.16
CA VAL A 70 14.07 -5.51 6.39
C VAL A 70 12.59 -5.25 6.62
N GLY A 71 12.12 -5.53 7.83
CA GLY A 71 10.69 -5.39 8.15
C GLY A 71 10.18 -3.96 8.00
N ILE A 72 8.95 -3.82 7.55
CA ILE A 72 8.30 -2.52 7.33
C ILE A 72 8.25 -1.68 8.61
N GLY A 73 8.17 -2.31 9.79
CA GLY A 73 8.20 -1.59 11.07
C GLY A 73 9.46 -0.77 11.28
N ILE A 74 10.59 -1.23 10.77
CA ILE A 74 11.88 -0.50 10.85
C ILE A 74 11.84 0.73 9.94
N TYR A 75 11.34 0.59 8.71
CA TYR A 75 11.12 1.71 7.81
C TYR A 75 10.14 2.73 8.41
N ALA A 76 9.06 2.26 9.01
CA ALA A 76 8.06 3.12 9.66
C ALA A 76 8.67 3.92 10.80
N THR A 77 9.51 3.29 11.64
CA THR A 77 10.20 3.98 12.74
C THR A 77 11.17 5.02 12.21
N ALA A 78 11.90 4.71 11.14
CA ALA A 78 12.80 5.67 10.50
C ALA A 78 12.04 6.88 9.94
N LEU A 79 10.91 6.67 9.31
CA LEU A 79 10.02 7.74 8.85
C LEU A 79 9.48 8.56 10.03
N TRP A 80 9.15 7.92 11.12
CA TRP A 80 8.72 8.61 12.33
C TRP A 80 9.82 9.52 12.89
N LEU A 81 11.08 9.04 12.93
CA LEU A 81 12.22 9.83 13.41
C LEU A 81 12.44 11.09 12.56
N MET A 82 12.14 11.05 11.29
CA MET A 82 12.25 12.22 10.41
C MET A 82 10.94 13.02 10.28
N GLY A 83 9.92 12.69 11.07
CA GLY A 83 8.64 13.40 11.06
C GLY A 83 7.75 13.14 9.86
N ARG A 84 7.91 11.97 9.19
CA ARG A 84 7.22 11.64 7.93
C ARG A 84 6.43 10.35 8.00
N VAL A 85 6.08 9.86 9.18
CA VAL A 85 5.38 8.59 9.33
C VAL A 85 4.01 8.56 8.62
N ASN A 86 3.33 9.69 8.53
CA ASN A 86 2.03 9.78 7.87
C ASN A 86 2.10 9.50 6.36
N ALA A 87 3.27 9.73 5.74
CA ALA A 87 3.48 9.40 4.33
C ALA A 87 3.30 7.90 4.07
N LEU A 88 3.54 7.05 5.05
CA LEU A 88 3.37 5.60 4.93
C LEU A 88 1.89 5.22 4.76
N SER A 89 0.99 5.78 5.57
CA SER A 89 -0.45 5.55 5.41
C SER A 89 -1.01 6.26 4.18
N ASP A 90 -0.49 7.44 3.85
CA ASP A 90 -0.91 8.21 2.69
C ASP A 90 -0.58 7.52 1.36
N ALA A 91 0.44 6.65 1.36
CA ALA A 91 0.83 5.92 0.14
C ALA A 91 -0.31 5.09 -0.47
N ALA A 92 -1.22 4.60 0.35
CA ALA A 92 -2.38 3.82 -0.09
C ALA A 92 -3.70 4.57 0.15
N ALA A 93 -3.66 5.90 0.25
CA ALA A 93 -4.85 6.70 0.54
C ALA A 93 -5.92 6.49 -0.55
N PRO A 94 -7.20 6.24 -0.16
CA PRO A 94 -8.27 5.97 -1.11
C PRO A 94 -8.46 7.08 -2.16
N ALA A 95 -8.24 8.33 -1.79
CA ALA A 95 -8.36 9.47 -2.70
C ALA A 95 -7.32 9.46 -3.82
N GLN A 96 -6.20 8.75 -3.65
CA GLN A 96 -5.11 8.66 -4.63
C GLN A 96 -5.10 7.33 -5.38
N ASP A 97 -6.01 6.43 -5.07
CA ASP A 97 -6.15 5.15 -5.75
C ASP A 97 -6.98 5.33 -7.04
N GLN A 98 -6.29 5.61 -8.13
CA GLN A 98 -6.91 5.85 -9.44
C GLN A 98 -7.70 4.64 -9.93
N GLY A 99 -7.20 3.43 -9.73
CA GLY A 99 -7.87 2.21 -10.14
C GLY A 99 -9.21 2.01 -9.42
N ALA A 100 -9.27 2.26 -8.12
CA ALA A 100 -10.50 2.18 -7.34
C ALA A 100 -11.47 3.29 -7.72
N LEU A 101 -10.99 4.53 -7.93
CA LEU A 101 -11.81 5.65 -8.37
C LEU A 101 -12.47 5.37 -9.72
N GLU A 102 -11.72 4.85 -10.69
CA GLU A 102 -12.26 4.47 -11.99
C GLU A 102 -13.28 3.35 -11.88
N SER A 103 -13.04 2.35 -11.03
CA SER A 103 -13.99 1.27 -10.76
C SER A 103 -15.27 1.80 -10.12
N ASP A 104 -15.17 2.68 -9.14
CA ASP A 104 -16.32 3.30 -8.47
C ASP A 104 -17.18 4.13 -9.45
N VAL A 105 -16.54 4.88 -10.33
CA VAL A 105 -17.25 5.64 -11.37
C VAL A 105 -17.99 4.69 -12.32
N ARG A 106 -17.34 3.63 -12.78
CA ARG A 106 -17.98 2.63 -13.64
C ARG A 106 -19.18 1.97 -12.97
N ASP A 107 -19.05 1.60 -11.71
CA ASP A 107 -20.13 0.98 -10.93
C ASP A 107 -21.29 1.95 -10.70
N ALA A 108 -21.01 3.22 -10.46
CA ALA A 108 -22.01 4.27 -10.33
C ALA A 108 -22.78 4.48 -11.64
N LEU A 109 -22.07 4.51 -12.77
CA LEU A 109 -22.69 4.61 -14.10
C LEU A 109 -23.58 3.41 -14.41
N LYS A 110 -23.14 2.19 -14.10
CA LYS A 110 -23.94 0.96 -14.26
C LYS A 110 -25.22 1.03 -13.41
N ARG A 111 -25.13 1.43 -12.15
CA ARG A 111 -26.29 1.58 -11.25
C ARG A 111 -27.27 2.61 -11.77
N ARG A 112 -26.79 3.71 -12.32
CA ARG A 112 -27.61 4.74 -12.94
C ARG A 112 -28.35 4.22 -14.17
N ALA A 113 -27.67 3.48 -15.04
CA ALA A 113 -28.26 2.87 -16.21
C ALA A 113 -29.38 1.86 -15.87
N VAL A 114 -29.15 1.01 -14.85
CA VAL A 114 -30.13 0.05 -14.37
C VAL A 114 -31.37 0.78 -13.78
N ARG A 115 -31.18 1.83 -13.01
CA ARG A 115 -32.29 2.65 -12.47
C ARG A 115 -33.09 3.31 -13.58
N SER A 116 -32.44 3.84 -14.61
CA SER A 116 -33.10 4.44 -15.76
C SER A 116 -33.94 3.43 -16.53
N ALA A 117 -33.41 2.24 -16.78
CA ALA A 117 -34.15 1.16 -17.42
C ALA A 117 -35.36 0.74 -16.60
N ALA A 118 -35.20 0.55 -15.28
CA ALA A 118 -36.29 0.21 -14.38
C ALA A 118 -37.37 1.29 -14.33
N SER A 119 -36.99 2.57 -14.37
CA SER A 119 -37.92 3.71 -14.40
C SER A 119 -38.72 3.73 -15.69
N ILE A 120 -38.08 3.50 -16.82
CA ILE A 120 -38.76 3.43 -18.14
C ILE A 120 -39.75 2.25 -18.16
N GLU A 121 -39.32 1.10 -17.70
CA GLU A 121 -40.16 -0.09 -17.61
C GLU A 121 -41.37 0.13 -16.70
N ALA A 122 -41.18 0.75 -15.55
CA ALA A 122 -42.26 1.10 -14.65
C ALA A 122 -43.24 2.09 -15.28
N ARG A 123 -42.78 3.07 -16.06
CA ARG A 123 -43.65 3.99 -16.80
C ARG A 123 -44.47 3.26 -17.88
N LEU A 124 -43.84 2.37 -18.63
CA LEU A 124 -44.53 1.58 -19.65
C LEU A 124 -45.58 0.66 -19.04
N SER A 125 -45.30 0.02 -17.92
CA SER A 125 -46.24 -0.81 -17.20
C SER A 125 -47.47 -0.03 -16.70
N ARG A 126 -47.24 1.18 -16.19
CA ARG A 126 -48.32 2.08 -15.76
C ARG A 126 -49.20 2.58 -16.93
N ALA A 127 -48.56 2.92 -18.05
CA ALA A 127 -49.25 3.30 -19.26
C ALA A 127 -50.15 2.18 -19.81
N LYS A 128 -49.65 0.94 -19.84
CA LYS A 128 -50.44 -0.23 -20.22
C LYS A 128 -51.63 -0.50 -19.28
N ALA A 129 -51.43 -0.35 -17.97
CA ALA A 129 -52.47 -0.54 -16.98
C ALA A 129 -53.57 0.56 -17.08
N LYS A 130 -53.18 1.79 -17.40
CA LYS A 130 -54.14 2.89 -17.63
C LYS A 130 -54.96 2.70 -18.91
N ASP A 131 -54.33 2.21 -19.99
CA ASP A 131 -55.00 1.96 -21.23
C ASP A 131 -56.07 0.84 -21.09
N LYS A 132 -55.73 -0.23 -20.35
CA LYS A 132 -56.71 -1.31 -20.05
C LYS A 132 -57.89 -0.88 -19.18
N ARG A 133 -57.78 0.21 -18.40
CA ARG A 133 -58.85 0.76 -17.54
C ARG A 133 -59.72 1.81 -18.25
N GLY A 134 -59.21 2.34 -19.36
CA GLY A 134 -59.90 3.38 -20.12
C GLY A 134 -60.70 2.87 -21.33
N GLY A 135 -60.67 1.53 -21.52
CA GLY A 135 -61.41 0.92 -22.61
C GLY A 135 -62.82 0.42 -22.23
#